data_964990e72779190fabc932591bfaca41
#
_entry.id   964990e72779190fabc932591bfaca41
#
_cell.length_a   1.000
_cell.length_b   1.000
_cell.length_c   1.000
_cell.angle_alpha   90.00
_cell.angle_beta   90.00
_cell.angle_gamma   90.00
#
_symmetry.space_group_name_H-M   'P 1'
#
loop_
_entity.id
_entity.type
_entity.pdbx_description
1 polymer ?
#
loop_
_entity_poly.entity_id
_entity_poly.type
_entity_poly.pdbx_seq_one_letter_code
_entity_poly.pdbx_strand_id
1 'polypeptide(L)'
;LHKDLRGDGFRGPLLSDSVAIGVYGIDAHRVQGPDSRKEPAYGKGAAEGTLHLHDATGPYQIPYGTLVPKQHNGILFPVGISSTHVAICSVRMEPVWSALGQAAGVAAALAINNKEELRDVSVQSIQDELLRQRCTLFFYTDLPGDAPAFTAAQKLSLLGAVAGPDINDYGIEQDKGLASLRLEAYRFRPDEPITLGEFSKMVVNGLQIPLSITASHFTDAPRGHPAFKYIETLYDYSTQSEEPFFDFEPSDDFKTALAHPEKHVTGVQAKKILSGLLQRDVSSQLEK
;
A
#
# COMPACT_ATOMS: atom_id res chain seq x y z
N LEU A 1 -13.87 7.50 3.09
CA LEU A 1 -13.65 6.27 2.29
C LEU A 1 -13.90 6.45 0.79
N HIS A 2 -14.86 7.28 0.33
CA HIS A 2 -15.17 7.42 -1.11
C HIS A 2 -13.93 7.74 -1.97
N LYS A 3 -13.10 8.70 -1.56
CA LYS A 3 -11.86 9.04 -2.27
C LYS A 3 -10.85 7.88 -2.26
N ASP A 4 -10.93 7.02 -1.27
CA ASP A 4 -10.01 5.93 -1.05
C ASP A 4 -10.34 4.67 -1.88
N LEU A 5 -11.55 4.62 -2.48
CA LEU A 5 -11.92 3.59 -3.45
C LEU A 5 -11.39 3.88 -4.85
N ARG A 6 -11.06 5.14 -5.13
CA ARG A 6 -10.58 5.57 -6.44
C ARG A 6 -9.07 5.42 -6.48
N GLY A 7 -8.61 4.50 -7.29
CA GLY A 7 -7.23 4.39 -7.70
C GLY A 7 -7.12 4.69 -9.21
N ASP A 8 -6.05 4.24 -9.77
CA ASP A 8 -5.78 4.21 -11.22
C ASP A 8 -6.59 3.13 -11.97
N GLY A 9 -7.58 2.51 -11.32
CA GLY A 9 -8.38 1.40 -11.84
C GLY A 9 -7.85 0.02 -11.46
N PHE A 10 -6.66 -0.09 -10.87
CA PHE A 10 -6.06 -1.34 -10.41
C PHE A 10 -6.02 -1.45 -8.89
N ARG A 11 -5.58 -0.42 -8.21
CA ARG A 11 -5.58 -0.37 -6.74
C ARG A 11 -6.12 0.96 -6.27
N GLY A 12 -6.75 0.96 -5.10
CA GLY A 12 -6.98 2.18 -4.35
C GLY A 12 -5.65 2.81 -3.92
N PRO A 13 -5.66 4.10 -3.51
CA PRO A 13 -4.48 4.75 -2.98
C PRO A 13 -3.97 4.00 -1.74
N LEU A 14 -2.65 4.05 -1.54
CA LEU A 14 -2.03 3.49 -0.34
C LEU A 14 -2.45 4.30 0.89
N LEU A 15 -2.94 3.60 1.92
CA LEU A 15 -3.34 4.17 3.19
C LEU A 15 -2.49 3.59 4.31
N SER A 16 -1.71 4.46 4.96
CA SER A 16 -0.84 4.05 6.07
C SER A 16 -1.63 3.57 7.30
N ASP A 17 -2.88 4.00 7.44
CA ASP A 17 -3.79 3.64 8.53
C ASP A 17 -4.79 2.52 8.17
N SER A 18 -4.48 1.72 7.14
CA SER A 18 -5.29 0.58 6.71
C SER A 18 -5.39 -0.49 7.80
N VAL A 19 -6.60 -0.98 8.05
CA VAL A 19 -6.88 -2.09 9.00
C VAL A 19 -7.67 -3.24 8.36
N ALA A 20 -8.10 -3.07 7.12
CA ALA A 20 -8.77 -4.10 6.32
C ALA A 20 -8.68 -3.76 4.83
N ILE A 21 -9.03 -4.71 3.98
CA ILE A 21 -9.16 -4.53 2.53
C ILE A 21 -10.57 -4.87 2.06
N GLY A 22 -10.98 -4.26 0.95
CA GLY A 22 -12.17 -4.61 0.20
C GLY A 22 -11.83 -4.77 -1.28
N VAL A 23 -12.58 -5.62 -1.97
CA VAL A 23 -12.36 -5.93 -3.40
C VAL A 23 -13.65 -5.92 -4.23
N TYR A 24 -14.78 -5.60 -3.60
CA TYR A 24 -16.06 -5.61 -4.27
C TYR A 24 -16.30 -4.31 -5.07
N GLY A 25 -16.88 -4.43 -6.27
CA GLY A 25 -17.25 -3.28 -7.07
C GLY A 25 -18.32 -2.40 -6.41
N ILE A 26 -18.58 -1.24 -6.98
CA ILE A 26 -19.67 -0.36 -6.51
C ILE A 26 -20.99 -0.91 -7.07
N ASP A 27 -21.84 -1.38 -6.16
CA ASP A 27 -23.15 -1.95 -6.47
C ASP A 27 -24.22 -1.28 -5.59
N ALA A 28 -24.72 -0.14 -6.06
CA ALA A 28 -25.80 0.59 -5.41
C ALA A 28 -27.14 0.04 -5.84
N HIS A 29 -27.81 -0.68 -4.95
CA HIS A 29 -29.20 -1.11 -5.16
C HIS A 29 -30.15 0.09 -5.11
N ARG A 30 -31.32 -0.07 -5.72
CA ARG A 30 -32.37 0.95 -5.64
C ARG A 30 -32.75 1.25 -4.21
N VAL A 31 -32.73 2.51 -3.87
CA VAL A 31 -33.28 3.02 -2.61
C VAL A 31 -34.74 3.39 -2.87
N GLN A 32 -35.64 2.86 -2.05
CA GLN A 32 -37.06 3.23 -2.10
C GLN A 32 -37.25 4.63 -1.53
N GLY A 33 -37.86 5.51 -2.31
CA GLY A 33 -38.28 6.81 -1.83
C GLY A 33 -39.43 6.72 -0.81
N PRO A 34 -39.73 7.79 -0.06
CA PRO A 34 -40.77 7.82 0.97
C PRO A 34 -42.15 7.37 0.48
N ASP A 35 -42.45 7.58 -0.80
CA ASP A 35 -43.74 7.26 -1.41
C ASP A 35 -43.76 5.90 -2.12
N SER A 36 -42.73 5.09 -2.01
CA SER A 36 -42.61 3.78 -2.65
C SER A 36 -43.72 2.80 -2.31
N ARG A 37 -44.49 3.03 -1.25
CA ARG A 37 -45.66 2.24 -0.86
C ARG A 37 -46.89 2.50 -1.74
N LYS A 38 -46.88 3.56 -2.53
CA LYS A 38 -48.03 3.98 -3.38
C LYS A 38 -47.86 3.65 -4.84
N GLU A 39 -46.67 3.19 -5.26
CA GLU A 39 -46.39 2.90 -6.68
C GLU A 39 -45.83 1.47 -6.86
N PRO A 40 -46.22 0.75 -7.90
CA PRO A 40 -45.68 -0.56 -8.22
C PRO A 40 -44.17 -0.45 -8.50
N ALA A 41 -43.42 -1.44 -8.07
CA ALA A 41 -41.97 -1.49 -7.97
C ALA A 41 -41.14 -1.21 -9.25
N TYR A 42 -41.76 -0.97 -10.37
CA TYR A 42 -41.12 -0.83 -11.66
C TYR A 42 -41.77 0.25 -12.53
N GLY A 43 -41.63 1.47 -12.15
CA GLY A 43 -41.92 2.33 -13.24
C GLY A 43 -42.22 3.78 -13.11
N LYS A 44 -42.33 4.44 -12.03
CA LYS A 44 -42.51 5.91 -12.07
C LYS A 44 -41.98 6.57 -10.80
N GLY A 45 -40.75 7.05 -10.84
CA GLY A 45 -40.31 8.23 -10.08
C GLY A 45 -40.04 8.08 -8.57
N ALA A 46 -40.36 6.95 -7.94
CA ALA A 46 -40.24 6.79 -6.50
C ALA A 46 -38.96 6.08 -6.02
N ALA A 47 -38.09 5.62 -6.93
CA ALA A 47 -36.86 4.97 -6.59
C ALA A 47 -35.67 5.78 -7.12
N GLU A 48 -34.69 6.04 -6.27
CA GLU A 48 -33.39 6.49 -6.74
C GLU A 48 -32.76 5.40 -7.60
N GLY A 49 -32.08 5.78 -8.67
CA GLY A 49 -31.56 4.84 -9.67
C GLY A 49 -30.57 3.83 -9.10
N THR A 50 -30.23 2.83 -9.91
CA THR A 50 -29.15 1.88 -9.63
C THR A 50 -27.84 2.40 -10.19
N LEU A 51 -26.73 2.16 -9.49
CA LEU A 51 -25.38 2.43 -9.96
C LEU A 51 -24.54 1.16 -9.81
N HIS A 52 -24.14 0.59 -10.94
CA HIS A 52 -23.27 -0.57 -10.98
C HIS A 52 -21.96 -0.21 -11.69
N LEU A 53 -20.87 -0.18 -10.93
CA LEU A 53 -19.53 0.10 -11.44
C LEU A 53 -18.59 -1.03 -10.97
N HIS A 54 -18.76 -2.22 -11.56
CA HIS A 54 -18.02 -3.41 -11.18
C HIS A 54 -16.51 -3.30 -11.45
N ASP A 55 -16.14 -2.58 -12.51
CA ASP A 55 -14.74 -2.43 -12.92
C ASP A 55 -14.08 -1.14 -12.41
N ALA A 56 -14.82 -0.33 -11.65
CA ALA A 56 -14.31 0.96 -11.17
C ALA A 56 -13.44 0.86 -9.92
N THR A 57 -13.41 -0.31 -9.28
CA THR A 57 -12.64 -0.53 -8.05
C THR A 57 -11.72 -1.75 -8.20
N GLY A 58 -10.41 -1.53 -8.04
CA GLY A 58 -9.50 -2.61 -7.70
C GLY A 58 -9.55 -2.90 -6.19
N PRO A 59 -8.68 -3.77 -5.66
CA PRO A 59 -8.50 -3.92 -4.23
C PRO A 59 -8.17 -2.57 -3.59
N TYR A 60 -8.87 -2.22 -2.52
CA TYR A 60 -8.69 -0.97 -1.78
C TYR A 60 -8.53 -1.24 -0.29
N GLN A 61 -7.88 -0.32 0.38
CA GLN A 61 -7.65 -0.36 1.81
C GLN A 61 -8.74 0.40 2.57
N ILE A 62 -9.02 -0.02 3.81
CA ILE A 62 -10.01 0.61 4.68
C ILE A 62 -9.30 1.16 5.90
N PRO A 63 -9.29 2.50 6.09
CA PRO A 63 -8.57 3.15 7.17
C PRO A 63 -9.25 2.98 8.53
N TYR A 64 -8.46 2.88 9.60
CA TYR A 64 -8.95 2.77 10.98
C TYR A 64 -9.90 3.89 11.36
N GLY A 65 -9.60 5.11 10.94
CA GLY A 65 -10.44 6.29 11.24
C GLY A 65 -11.89 6.16 10.77
N THR A 66 -12.22 5.23 9.85
CA THR A 66 -13.61 5.00 9.43
C THR A 66 -14.45 4.30 10.49
N LEU A 67 -13.82 3.60 11.44
CA LEU A 67 -14.49 2.92 12.56
C LEU A 67 -14.70 3.84 13.76
N VAL A 68 -13.95 4.96 13.84
CA VAL A 68 -13.90 5.83 15.01
C VAL A 68 -14.90 6.99 14.84
N PRO A 69 -15.95 7.10 15.66
CA PRO A 69 -16.89 8.21 15.60
C PRO A 69 -16.25 9.51 16.04
N LYS A 70 -16.64 10.64 15.42
CA LYS A 70 -16.06 11.95 15.73
C LYS A 70 -16.42 12.48 17.13
N GLN A 71 -17.62 12.18 17.60
CA GLN A 71 -18.21 12.82 18.79
C GLN A 71 -18.29 11.90 20.02
N HIS A 72 -17.96 10.61 19.87
CA HIS A 72 -18.07 9.65 20.96
C HIS A 72 -16.75 8.91 21.15
N ASN A 73 -16.36 8.75 22.41
CA ASN A 73 -15.24 7.92 22.82
C ASN A 73 -15.72 6.53 23.27
N GLY A 74 -14.83 5.56 23.34
CA GLY A 74 -15.13 4.25 23.90
C GLY A 74 -16.00 3.35 23.01
N ILE A 75 -16.22 3.68 21.73
CA ILE A 75 -17.00 2.87 20.81
C ILE A 75 -16.37 2.87 19.41
N LEU A 76 -16.48 1.72 18.72
CA LEU A 76 -16.10 1.54 17.31
C LEU A 76 -17.29 0.99 16.51
N PHE A 77 -17.41 1.37 15.25
CA PHE A 77 -18.49 0.96 14.36
C PHE A 77 -17.96 0.17 13.15
N PRO A 78 -17.76 -1.16 13.25
CA PRO A 78 -17.23 -1.96 12.15
C PRO A 78 -18.22 -2.19 11.00
N VAL A 79 -19.52 -2.08 11.22
CA VAL A 79 -20.56 -2.20 10.18
C VAL A 79 -21.05 -0.83 9.74
N GLY A 80 -21.31 0.08 10.69
CA GLY A 80 -21.75 1.43 10.43
C GLY A 80 -20.58 2.40 10.25
N ILE A 81 -19.62 2.04 9.42
CA ILE A 81 -18.40 2.82 9.18
C ILE A 81 -18.68 4.20 8.56
N SER A 82 -17.76 5.14 8.77
CA SER A 82 -17.81 6.46 8.13
C SER A 82 -17.53 6.36 6.64
N SER A 83 -18.58 6.40 5.83
CA SER A 83 -18.50 6.28 4.37
C SER A 83 -19.56 7.12 3.68
N THR A 84 -19.35 7.43 2.40
CA THR A 84 -20.43 7.97 1.55
C THR A 84 -21.39 6.85 1.15
N HIS A 85 -22.59 7.21 0.69
CA HIS A 85 -23.54 6.26 0.15
C HIS A 85 -22.95 5.40 -0.98
N VAL A 86 -22.15 5.99 -1.86
CA VAL A 86 -21.47 5.26 -2.94
C VAL A 86 -20.43 4.29 -2.38
N ALA A 87 -19.62 4.70 -1.42
CA ALA A 87 -18.58 3.85 -0.85
C ALA A 87 -19.15 2.65 -0.07
N ILE A 88 -20.24 2.85 0.68
CA ILE A 88 -20.86 1.75 1.43
C ILE A 88 -21.38 0.65 0.49
N CYS A 89 -21.74 0.98 -0.74
CA CYS A 89 -22.19 0.01 -1.72
C CYS A 89 -21.09 -0.99 -2.16
N SER A 90 -19.85 -0.69 -1.88
CA SER A 90 -18.71 -1.60 -2.04
C SER A 90 -18.32 -2.28 -0.72
N VAL A 91 -18.23 -1.52 0.37
CA VAL A 91 -17.70 -2.00 1.67
C VAL A 91 -18.70 -2.89 2.42
N ARG A 92 -19.97 -2.83 2.12
CA ARG A 92 -21.07 -3.52 2.83
C ARG A 92 -21.06 -5.05 2.79
N MET A 93 -20.02 -5.66 2.27
CA MET A 93 -19.92 -7.12 2.17
C MET A 93 -19.55 -7.73 3.53
N GLU A 94 -20.22 -8.80 3.92
CA GLU A 94 -20.06 -9.44 5.21
C GLU A 94 -18.62 -9.86 5.54
N PRO A 95 -17.81 -10.38 4.58
CA PRO A 95 -16.40 -10.68 4.87
C PRO A 95 -15.60 -9.43 5.26
N VAL A 96 -15.93 -8.27 4.67
CA VAL A 96 -15.30 -7.00 5.01
C VAL A 96 -15.69 -6.57 6.41
N TRP A 97 -16.97 -6.68 6.78
CA TRP A 97 -17.45 -6.40 8.14
C TRP A 97 -16.81 -7.31 9.19
N SER A 98 -16.60 -8.58 8.85
CA SER A 98 -15.91 -9.53 9.73
C SER A 98 -14.45 -9.09 9.97
N ALA A 99 -13.72 -8.67 8.91
CA ALA A 99 -12.37 -8.14 9.02
C ALA A 99 -12.32 -6.84 9.85
N LEU A 100 -13.27 -5.93 9.62
CA LEU A 100 -13.39 -4.69 10.41
C LEU A 100 -13.76 -4.97 11.87
N GLY A 101 -14.58 -5.98 12.12
CA GLY A 101 -14.89 -6.45 13.48
C GLY A 101 -13.67 -6.98 14.22
N GLN A 102 -12.82 -7.74 13.52
CA GLN A 102 -11.55 -8.21 14.06
C GLN A 102 -10.61 -7.03 14.37
N ALA A 103 -10.47 -6.07 13.45
CA ALA A 103 -9.68 -4.87 13.67
C ALA A 103 -10.20 -4.04 14.87
N ALA A 104 -11.51 -3.89 15.00
CA ALA A 104 -12.12 -3.21 16.14
C ALA A 104 -11.84 -3.94 17.46
N GLY A 105 -11.91 -5.27 17.47
CA GLY A 105 -11.56 -6.08 18.64
C GLY A 105 -10.11 -5.96 19.07
N VAL A 106 -9.18 -5.98 18.10
CA VAL A 106 -7.76 -5.75 18.35
C VAL A 106 -7.53 -4.35 18.93
N ALA A 107 -8.10 -3.31 18.31
CA ALA A 107 -7.97 -1.94 18.79
C ALA A 107 -8.52 -1.77 20.22
N ALA A 108 -9.68 -2.36 20.52
CA ALA A 108 -10.26 -2.32 21.85
C ALA A 108 -9.38 -3.02 22.90
N ALA A 109 -8.80 -4.17 22.58
CA ALA A 109 -7.87 -4.87 23.45
C ALA A 109 -6.61 -4.05 23.74
N LEU A 110 -6.03 -3.42 22.72
CA LEU A 110 -4.87 -2.54 22.86
C LEU A 110 -5.20 -1.31 23.72
N ALA A 111 -6.34 -0.66 23.46
CA ALA A 111 -6.80 0.50 24.24
C ALA A 111 -6.92 0.18 25.74
N ILE A 112 -7.54 -0.97 26.08
CA ILE A 112 -7.67 -1.45 27.46
C ILE A 112 -6.30 -1.71 28.08
N ASN A 113 -5.43 -2.44 27.39
CA ASN A 113 -4.12 -2.82 27.90
C ASN A 113 -3.23 -1.59 28.14
N ASN A 114 -3.26 -0.62 27.25
CA ASN A 114 -2.45 0.60 27.31
C ASN A 114 -3.11 1.72 28.12
N LYS A 115 -4.39 1.56 28.52
CA LYS A 115 -5.21 2.56 29.22
C LYS A 115 -5.33 3.88 28.43
N GLU A 116 -5.56 3.75 27.12
CA GLU A 116 -5.71 4.86 26.18
C GLU A 116 -7.08 4.86 25.52
N GLU A 117 -7.46 5.99 24.94
CA GLU A 117 -8.71 6.10 24.19
C GLU A 117 -8.61 5.37 22.84
N LEU A 118 -9.73 4.83 22.34
CA LEU A 118 -9.77 4.10 21.06
C LEU A 118 -9.22 4.91 19.88
N ARG A 119 -9.38 6.22 19.89
CA ARG A 119 -8.88 7.12 18.85
C ARG A 119 -7.36 7.33 18.87
N ASP A 120 -6.74 7.08 20.01
CA ASP A 120 -5.32 7.33 20.26
C ASP A 120 -4.47 6.05 20.10
N VAL A 121 -5.15 4.90 19.92
CA VAL A 121 -4.46 3.62 19.69
C VAL A 121 -3.59 3.70 18.44
N SER A 122 -2.32 3.33 18.59
CA SER A 122 -1.39 3.26 17.48
C SER A 122 -1.90 2.32 16.38
N VAL A 123 -2.15 2.86 15.20
CA VAL A 123 -2.59 2.06 14.04
C VAL A 123 -1.54 1.04 13.67
N GLN A 124 -0.26 1.35 13.80
CA GLN A 124 0.82 0.39 13.56
C GLN A 124 0.74 -0.81 14.53
N SER A 125 0.41 -0.57 15.80
CA SER A 125 0.21 -1.66 16.77
C SER A 125 -1.00 -2.53 16.41
N ILE A 126 -2.08 -1.92 15.91
CA ILE A 126 -3.24 -2.66 15.38
C ILE A 126 -2.82 -3.50 14.17
N GLN A 127 -2.09 -2.93 13.21
CA GLN A 127 -1.60 -3.62 12.03
C GLN A 127 -0.67 -4.78 12.40
N ASP A 128 0.26 -4.58 13.31
CA ASP A 128 1.19 -5.61 13.76
C ASP A 128 0.45 -6.81 14.37
N GLU A 129 -0.56 -6.56 15.18
CA GLU A 129 -1.38 -7.62 15.78
C GLU A 129 -2.25 -8.32 14.73
N LEU A 130 -2.87 -7.58 13.81
CA LEU A 130 -3.63 -8.16 12.70
C LEU A 130 -2.75 -9.05 11.80
N LEU A 131 -1.53 -8.60 11.48
CA LEU A 131 -0.58 -9.40 10.70
C LEU A 131 -0.09 -10.64 11.47
N ARG A 132 0.08 -10.55 12.79
CA ARG A 132 0.36 -11.71 13.65
C ARG A 132 -0.78 -12.75 13.57
N GLN A 133 -2.02 -12.29 13.45
CA GLN A 133 -3.21 -13.12 13.23
C GLN A 133 -3.42 -13.51 11.76
N ARG A 134 -2.46 -13.23 10.86
CA ARG A 134 -2.53 -13.55 9.43
C ARG A 134 -3.64 -12.83 8.67
N CYS A 135 -4.09 -11.67 9.15
CA CYS A 135 -5.01 -10.82 8.41
C CYS A 135 -4.32 -10.17 7.22
N THR A 136 -5.01 -10.11 6.09
CA THR A 136 -4.52 -9.44 4.88
C THR A 136 -4.86 -7.95 4.94
N LEU A 137 -3.85 -7.09 4.89
CA LEU A 137 -3.99 -5.63 4.88
C LEU A 137 -3.63 -5.02 3.52
N PHE A 138 -2.98 -5.81 2.66
CA PHE A 138 -2.65 -5.47 1.29
C PHE A 138 -2.85 -6.69 0.40
N PHE A 139 -3.56 -6.53 -0.72
CA PHE A 139 -3.99 -7.65 -1.54
C PHE A 139 -2.89 -8.14 -2.48
N TYR A 140 -2.60 -9.43 -2.43
CA TYR A 140 -1.77 -10.16 -3.38
C TYR A 140 -2.43 -11.49 -3.74
N THR A 141 -2.26 -11.93 -5.00
CA THR A 141 -2.83 -13.19 -5.51
C THR A 141 -1.94 -14.39 -5.24
N ASP A 142 -0.65 -14.18 -5.00
CA ASP A 142 0.40 -15.20 -4.85
C ASP A 142 1.03 -15.22 -3.44
N LEU A 143 0.42 -14.54 -2.47
CA LEU A 143 0.96 -14.44 -1.12
C LEU A 143 -0.10 -14.89 -0.09
N PRO A 144 -0.31 -16.21 0.08
CA PRO A 144 -1.24 -16.71 1.07
C PRO A 144 -0.78 -16.41 2.51
N GLY A 145 -1.72 -16.37 3.46
CA GLY A 145 -1.44 -15.98 4.85
C GLY A 145 -0.43 -16.86 5.58
N ASP A 146 -0.21 -18.10 5.14
CA ASP A 146 0.78 -19.04 5.69
C ASP A 146 2.16 -18.96 5.03
N ALA A 147 2.31 -18.17 3.95
CA ALA A 147 3.60 -17.99 3.29
C ALA A 147 4.64 -17.38 4.26
N PRO A 148 5.91 -17.86 4.25
CA PRO A 148 6.97 -17.31 5.09
C PRO A 148 7.18 -15.81 4.92
N ALA A 149 7.03 -15.30 3.69
CA ALA A 149 7.19 -13.89 3.35
C ALA A 149 5.97 -13.02 3.70
N PHE A 150 4.83 -13.60 4.11
CA PHE A 150 3.55 -12.90 4.25
C PHE A 150 3.66 -11.62 5.09
N THR A 151 4.09 -11.75 6.35
CA THR A 151 4.15 -10.60 7.27
C THR A 151 5.09 -9.51 6.78
N ALA A 152 6.27 -9.88 6.27
CA ALA A 152 7.25 -8.92 5.76
C ALA A 152 6.70 -8.19 4.51
N ALA A 153 6.12 -8.91 3.57
CA ALA A 153 5.53 -8.34 2.36
C ALA A 153 4.38 -7.38 2.67
N GLN A 154 3.48 -7.75 3.59
CA GLN A 154 2.40 -6.89 4.03
C GLN A 154 2.91 -5.59 4.66
N LYS A 155 3.91 -5.68 5.54
CA LYS A 155 4.53 -4.50 6.18
C LYS A 155 5.20 -3.59 5.15
N LEU A 156 6.01 -4.14 4.25
CA LEU A 156 6.66 -3.37 3.18
C LEU A 156 5.64 -2.66 2.30
N SER A 157 4.51 -3.31 2.02
CA SER A 157 3.44 -2.72 1.22
C SER A 157 2.72 -1.58 1.95
N LEU A 158 2.45 -1.73 3.24
CA LEU A 158 1.86 -0.65 4.06
C LEU A 158 2.78 0.57 4.19
N LEU A 159 4.09 0.37 4.14
CA LEU A 159 5.09 1.44 4.09
C LEU A 159 5.23 2.06 2.70
N GLY A 160 4.57 1.52 1.66
CA GLY A 160 4.75 1.98 0.29
C GLY A 160 6.08 1.55 -0.34
N ALA A 161 6.82 0.67 0.32
CA ALA A 161 8.08 0.13 -0.18
C ALA A 161 7.88 -0.71 -1.44
N VAL A 162 6.84 -1.52 -1.44
CA VAL A 162 6.40 -2.31 -2.58
C VAL A 162 5.10 -1.69 -3.06
N ALA A 163 5.18 -0.72 -3.93
CA ALA A 163 4.05 -0.37 -4.77
C ALA A 163 3.85 -1.55 -5.74
N GLY A 164 2.62 -2.00 -5.93
CA GLY A 164 2.33 -2.90 -7.04
C GLY A 164 2.89 -2.30 -8.34
N PRO A 165 3.10 -3.12 -9.37
CA PRO A 165 3.65 -2.61 -10.62
C PRO A 165 2.85 -1.40 -11.10
N ASP A 166 3.56 -0.40 -11.60
CA ASP A 166 2.93 0.73 -12.26
C ASP A 166 2.14 0.18 -13.45
N ILE A 167 0.90 0.59 -13.59
CA ILE A 167 0.06 0.19 -14.71
C ILE A 167 0.74 0.44 -16.06
N ASN A 168 1.63 1.42 -16.11
CA ASN A 168 2.41 1.76 -17.29
C ASN A 168 3.51 0.74 -17.60
N ASP A 169 3.94 -0.07 -16.62
CA ASP A 169 4.94 -1.13 -16.82
C ASP A 169 4.40 -2.33 -17.61
N TYR A 170 3.08 -2.46 -17.71
CA TYR A 170 2.42 -3.59 -18.39
C TYR A 170 2.02 -3.33 -19.81
N GLY A 171 2.51 -2.32 -20.48
CA GLY A 171 2.19 -2.03 -21.88
C GLY A 171 0.79 -2.57 -22.23
N ILE A 172 -0.27 -1.79 -22.01
CA ILE A 172 -1.64 -2.24 -22.25
C ILE A 172 -1.81 -2.52 -23.74
N GLU A 173 -1.45 -3.73 -24.15
CA GLU A 173 -1.95 -4.28 -25.39
C GLU A 173 -3.46 -4.50 -25.18
N GLN A 174 -4.26 -3.69 -25.83
CA GLN A 174 -5.72 -3.66 -25.70
C GLN A 174 -6.42 -5.01 -25.97
N ASP A 175 -5.68 -6.02 -26.44
CA ASP A 175 -6.20 -7.34 -26.84
C ASP A 175 -6.06 -8.46 -25.79
N LYS A 176 -5.33 -8.25 -24.72
CA LYS A 176 -5.28 -9.24 -23.63
C LYS A 176 -6.34 -8.87 -22.60
N GLY A 177 -7.35 -9.71 -22.44
CA GLY A 177 -8.50 -9.44 -21.57
C GLY A 177 -8.09 -8.86 -20.21
N LEU A 178 -8.67 -7.70 -19.86
CA LEU A 178 -8.44 -6.93 -18.63
C LEU A 178 -8.33 -7.77 -17.34
N ALA A 179 -9.00 -8.92 -17.29
CA ALA A 179 -9.00 -9.80 -16.11
C ALA A 179 -7.66 -10.50 -15.85
N SER A 180 -6.94 -10.94 -16.90
CA SER A 180 -5.64 -11.62 -16.72
C SER A 180 -4.53 -10.65 -16.39
N LEU A 181 -4.55 -9.46 -16.98
CA LEU A 181 -3.62 -8.37 -16.66
C LEU A 181 -3.80 -7.89 -15.21
N ARG A 182 -5.03 -7.81 -14.71
CA ARG A 182 -5.32 -7.45 -13.33
C ARG A 182 -4.75 -8.46 -12.33
N LEU A 183 -4.82 -9.75 -12.61
CA LEU A 183 -4.27 -10.77 -11.71
C LEU A 183 -2.75 -10.68 -11.59
N GLU A 184 -2.04 -10.44 -12.69
CA GLU A 184 -0.59 -10.25 -12.68
C GLU A 184 -0.18 -8.97 -11.91
N ALA A 185 -0.94 -7.90 -12.03
CA ALA A 185 -0.70 -6.65 -11.30
C ALA A 185 -0.79 -6.80 -9.76
N TYR A 186 -1.39 -7.89 -9.27
CA TYR A 186 -1.54 -8.16 -7.83
C TYR A 186 -0.59 -9.23 -7.31
N ARG A 187 0.46 -9.60 -8.05
CA ARG A 187 1.47 -10.53 -7.57
C ARG A 187 2.58 -9.82 -6.81
N PHE A 188 3.01 -10.43 -5.72
CA PHE A 188 4.18 -9.99 -4.94
C PHE A 188 5.47 -10.63 -5.44
N ARG A 189 5.40 -11.87 -5.95
CA ARG A 189 6.52 -12.67 -6.47
C ARG A 189 7.62 -12.89 -5.42
N PRO A 190 7.30 -13.53 -4.29
CA PRO A 190 8.21 -13.65 -3.15
C PRO A 190 9.49 -14.41 -3.45
N ASP A 191 9.49 -15.29 -4.45
CA ASP A 191 10.60 -16.16 -4.82
C ASP A 191 11.40 -15.65 -6.05
N GLU A 192 11.01 -14.52 -6.63
CA GLU A 192 11.73 -13.92 -7.75
C GLU A 192 12.84 -13.00 -7.24
N PRO A 193 14.03 -13.02 -7.87
CA PRO A 193 15.10 -12.12 -7.50
C PRO A 193 14.74 -10.67 -7.85
N ILE A 194 15.11 -9.74 -6.99
CA ILE A 194 14.91 -8.32 -7.18
C ILE A 194 16.14 -7.65 -7.81
N THR A 195 15.94 -6.75 -8.75
CA THR A 195 17.03 -5.94 -9.31
C THR A 195 17.49 -4.85 -8.34
N LEU A 196 18.69 -4.31 -8.54
CA LEU A 196 19.20 -3.21 -7.72
C LEU A 196 18.32 -1.96 -7.84
N GLY A 197 17.78 -1.69 -9.04
CA GLY A 197 16.87 -0.57 -9.27
C GLY A 197 15.57 -0.70 -8.49
N GLU A 198 14.95 -1.87 -8.50
CA GLU A 198 13.72 -2.16 -7.75
C GLU A 198 13.99 -2.15 -6.23
N PHE A 199 15.11 -2.75 -5.80
CA PHE A 199 15.51 -2.74 -4.39
C PHE A 199 15.76 -1.32 -3.90
N SER A 200 16.44 -0.48 -4.67
CA SER A 200 16.65 0.93 -4.33
C SER A 200 15.34 1.69 -4.15
N LYS A 201 14.39 1.49 -5.07
CA LYS A 201 13.04 2.05 -4.96
C LYS A 201 12.32 1.57 -3.69
N MET A 202 12.39 0.27 -3.42
CA MET A 202 11.78 -0.34 -2.24
C MET A 202 12.33 0.26 -0.93
N VAL A 203 13.64 0.37 -0.83
CA VAL A 203 14.32 0.89 0.37
C VAL A 203 14.02 2.38 0.59
N VAL A 204 14.17 3.19 -0.45
CA VAL A 204 13.94 4.65 -0.35
C VAL A 204 12.49 4.95 0.03
N ASN A 205 11.52 4.27 -0.59
CA ASN A 205 10.12 4.45 -0.26
C ASN A 205 9.76 3.89 1.13
N GLY A 206 10.23 2.68 1.45
CA GLY A 206 9.90 1.99 2.69
C GLY A 206 10.46 2.66 3.94
N LEU A 207 11.65 3.23 3.84
CA LEU A 207 12.25 4.02 4.91
C LEU A 207 11.91 5.51 4.82
N GLN A 208 11.07 5.90 3.85
CA GLN A 208 10.66 7.29 3.61
C GLN A 208 11.85 8.26 3.48
N ILE A 209 12.94 7.78 2.85
CA ILE A 209 14.15 8.57 2.68
C ILE A 209 13.85 9.75 1.76
N PRO A 210 14.12 11.01 2.17
CA PRO A 210 13.97 12.16 1.30
C PRO A 210 14.80 12.00 0.04
N LEU A 211 14.20 12.25 -1.12
CA LEU A 211 14.92 12.17 -2.38
C LEU A 211 16.04 13.22 -2.42
N SER A 212 17.26 12.77 -2.70
CA SER A 212 18.42 13.59 -2.95
C SER A 212 18.92 13.35 -4.37
N ILE A 213 18.88 14.37 -5.21
CA ILE A 213 19.33 14.31 -6.62
C ILE A 213 20.19 15.51 -6.86
N THR A 214 21.46 15.41 -6.48
CA THR A 214 22.44 16.48 -6.63
C THR A 214 23.04 16.53 -8.04
N ALA A 215 23.20 15.38 -8.67
CA ALA A 215 23.78 15.22 -10.00
C ALA A 215 23.18 14.00 -10.73
N SER A 216 23.77 13.61 -11.84
CA SER A 216 23.54 12.35 -12.54
C SER A 216 24.89 11.66 -12.64
N HIS A 217 25.14 10.75 -11.70
CA HIS A 217 26.43 10.09 -11.55
C HIS A 217 26.56 8.85 -12.45
N PHE A 218 25.43 8.21 -12.78
CA PHE A 218 25.39 6.91 -13.44
C PHE A 218 24.93 7.03 -14.89
N THR A 219 25.73 6.48 -15.82
CA THR A 219 25.40 6.50 -17.26
C THR A 219 24.36 5.44 -17.63
N ASP A 220 24.33 4.32 -16.92
CA ASP A 220 23.40 3.22 -17.14
C ASP A 220 22.06 3.42 -16.38
N ALA A 221 21.96 4.47 -15.56
CA ALA A 221 20.72 4.91 -14.93
C ALA A 221 20.47 6.42 -15.20
N PRO A 222 20.26 6.85 -16.45
CA PRO A 222 20.07 8.26 -16.79
C PRO A 222 18.75 8.80 -16.22
N ARG A 223 18.55 10.14 -16.29
CA ARG A 223 17.36 10.84 -15.72
C ARG A 223 16.01 10.28 -16.16
N GLY A 224 15.93 9.62 -17.31
CA GLY A 224 14.71 8.95 -17.80
C GLY A 224 14.54 7.52 -17.28
N HIS A 225 15.51 6.95 -16.59
CA HIS A 225 15.44 5.58 -16.07
C HIS A 225 14.51 5.51 -14.84
N PRO A 226 13.62 4.49 -14.73
CA PRO A 226 12.68 4.39 -13.60
C PRO A 226 13.34 4.38 -12.22
N ALA A 227 14.54 3.79 -12.12
CA ALA A 227 15.30 3.71 -10.87
C ALA A 227 16.19 4.94 -10.59
N PHE A 228 16.34 5.87 -11.55
CA PHE A 228 17.27 7.01 -11.47
C PHE A 228 17.26 7.70 -10.11
N LYS A 229 16.11 8.24 -9.72
CA LYS A 229 16.00 9.05 -8.50
C LYS A 229 16.30 8.25 -7.22
N TYR A 230 16.05 6.98 -7.23
CA TYR A 230 16.27 6.11 -6.06
C TYR A 230 17.74 5.71 -5.93
N ILE A 231 18.38 5.38 -7.04
CA ILE A 231 19.81 5.06 -7.11
C ILE A 231 20.64 6.28 -6.73
N GLU A 232 20.37 7.45 -7.33
CA GLU A 232 21.06 8.68 -6.99
C GLU A 232 20.88 9.06 -5.52
N THR A 233 19.68 8.89 -4.98
CA THR A 233 19.45 9.12 -3.56
C THR A 233 20.30 8.20 -2.68
N LEU A 234 20.33 6.88 -2.94
CA LEU A 234 21.16 5.97 -2.17
C LEU A 234 22.66 6.28 -2.31
N TYR A 235 23.11 6.66 -3.48
CA TYR A 235 24.48 7.09 -3.72
C TYR A 235 24.83 8.34 -2.90
N ASP A 236 24.01 9.39 -2.99
CA ASP A 236 24.22 10.63 -2.23
C ASP A 236 24.27 10.37 -0.71
N TYR A 237 23.36 9.53 -0.21
CA TYR A 237 23.36 9.14 1.19
C TYR A 237 24.58 8.30 1.55
N SER A 238 25.04 7.42 0.67
CA SER A 238 26.21 6.58 0.88
C SER A 238 27.50 7.40 0.93
N THR A 239 27.68 8.37 0.03
CA THR A 239 28.88 9.20 -0.05
C THR A 239 29.03 10.15 1.14
N GLN A 240 27.94 10.48 1.83
CA GLN A 240 27.94 11.30 3.04
C GLN A 240 28.13 10.46 4.33
N SER A 241 28.26 9.15 4.23
CA SER A 241 28.49 8.25 5.36
C SER A 241 29.97 8.01 5.58
N GLU A 242 30.39 7.79 6.83
CA GLU A 242 31.79 7.46 7.15
C GLU A 242 32.25 6.19 6.41
N GLU A 243 31.33 5.21 6.30
CA GLU A 243 31.56 3.99 5.52
C GLU A 243 30.55 3.96 4.35
N PRO A 244 31.00 4.16 3.08
CA PRO A 244 30.14 4.06 1.93
C PRO A 244 29.52 2.67 1.79
N PHE A 245 28.20 2.63 1.60
CA PHE A 245 27.42 1.40 1.54
C PHE A 245 26.84 1.06 0.17
N PHE A 246 26.87 2.00 -0.78
CA PHE A 246 26.40 1.79 -2.14
C PHE A 246 27.59 1.51 -3.06
N ASP A 247 27.61 0.32 -3.66
CA ASP A 247 28.67 -0.11 -4.55
C ASP A 247 28.35 0.32 -6.00
N PHE A 248 29.37 0.75 -6.72
CA PHE A 248 29.31 1.12 -8.13
C PHE A 248 30.61 0.79 -8.85
N GLU A 249 30.59 0.71 -10.16
CA GLU A 249 31.76 0.51 -11.00
C GLU A 249 32.12 1.81 -11.72
N PRO A 250 33.41 2.22 -11.78
CA PRO A 250 33.83 3.34 -12.60
C PRO A 250 33.51 3.06 -14.08
N SER A 251 33.06 4.07 -14.82
CA SER A 251 32.92 3.94 -16.27
C SER A 251 34.30 4.02 -16.96
N ASP A 252 34.38 3.61 -18.21
CA ASP A 252 35.62 3.57 -18.99
C ASP A 252 36.29 4.95 -19.12
N ASP A 253 35.53 6.03 -19.03
CA ASP A 253 36.05 7.42 -19.09
C ASP A 253 36.48 7.96 -17.73
N PHE A 254 36.29 7.22 -16.63
CA PHE A 254 36.54 7.61 -15.24
C PHE A 254 35.86 8.92 -14.79
N LYS A 255 34.89 9.42 -15.56
CA LYS A 255 34.14 10.64 -15.21
C LYS A 255 32.77 10.36 -14.67
N THR A 256 32.24 9.19 -14.96
CA THR A 256 30.94 8.70 -14.56
C THR A 256 31.08 7.32 -13.92
N ALA A 257 29.98 6.73 -13.50
CA ALA A 257 29.94 5.42 -12.88
C ALA A 257 28.81 4.56 -13.49
N LEU A 258 28.85 3.28 -13.21
CA LEU A 258 27.82 2.30 -13.56
C LEU A 258 27.20 1.76 -12.26
N ALA A 259 25.88 1.91 -12.10
CA ALA A 259 25.14 1.41 -10.96
C ALA A 259 24.63 -0.03 -11.20
N HIS A 260 24.50 -0.44 -12.45
CA HIS A 260 23.93 -1.72 -12.87
C HIS A 260 22.49 -1.93 -12.34
N PRO A 261 21.55 -1.04 -12.63
CA PRO A 261 20.20 -1.08 -12.08
C PRO A 261 19.45 -2.39 -12.36
N GLU A 262 19.79 -3.07 -13.47
CA GLU A 262 19.17 -4.34 -13.89
C GLU A 262 19.84 -5.59 -13.31
N LYS A 263 20.98 -5.47 -12.63
CA LYS A 263 21.60 -6.61 -11.94
C LYS A 263 20.79 -6.97 -10.69
N HIS A 264 20.66 -8.26 -10.43
CA HIS A 264 20.01 -8.75 -9.21
C HIS A 264 20.87 -8.41 -7.99
N VAL A 265 20.20 -7.89 -6.96
CA VAL A 265 20.85 -7.58 -5.70
C VAL A 265 21.16 -8.87 -4.93
N THR A 266 22.38 -9.01 -4.42
CA THR A 266 22.72 -10.11 -3.53
C THR A 266 22.31 -9.81 -2.09
N GLY A 267 22.12 -10.86 -1.28
CA GLY A 267 21.83 -10.69 0.15
C GLY A 267 22.91 -9.90 0.90
N VAL A 268 24.16 -9.99 0.43
CA VAL A 268 25.30 -9.22 1.00
C VAL A 268 25.14 -7.73 0.68
N GLN A 269 24.85 -7.38 -0.56
CA GLN A 269 24.60 -5.99 -0.99
C GLN A 269 23.38 -5.41 -0.29
N ALA A 270 22.28 -6.14 -0.24
CA ALA A 270 21.08 -5.71 0.46
C ALA A 270 21.34 -5.41 1.93
N LYS A 271 22.04 -6.32 2.62
CA LYS A 271 22.42 -6.13 4.03
C LYS A 271 23.32 -4.91 4.21
N LYS A 272 24.31 -4.71 3.34
CA LYS A 272 25.23 -3.56 3.38
C LYS A 272 24.47 -2.24 3.28
N ILE A 273 23.59 -2.11 2.29
CA ILE A 273 22.76 -0.92 2.08
C ILE A 273 21.86 -0.64 3.29
N LEU A 274 21.13 -1.65 3.75
CA LEU A 274 20.21 -1.49 4.88
C LEU A 274 20.95 -1.13 6.18
N SER A 275 22.11 -1.76 6.46
CA SER A 275 22.91 -1.46 7.65
C SER A 275 23.46 -0.05 7.62
N GLY A 276 23.96 0.42 6.46
CA GLY A 276 24.49 1.77 6.32
C GLY A 276 23.40 2.85 6.53
N LEU A 277 22.20 2.62 6.01
CA LEU A 277 21.08 3.53 6.21
C LEU A 277 20.60 3.59 7.67
N LEU A 278 20.51 2.44 8.35
CA LEU A 278 20.06 2.35 9.73
C LEU A 278 21.08 2.98 10.72
N GLN A 279 22.38 2.83 10.48
CA GLN A 279 23.43 3.47 11.30
C GLN A 279 23.32 5.00 11.23
N ARG A 280 23.00 5.56 10.06
CA ARG A 280 22.88 6.99 9.87
C ARG A 280 21.64 7.57 10.60
N ASP A 281 20.52 6.86 10.58
CA ASP A 281 19.29 7.32 11.25
C ASP A 281 19.46 7.41 12.77
N VAL A 282 20.20 6.48 13.37
CA VAL A 282 20.56 6.51 14.81
C VAL A 282 21.46 7.70 15.13
N SER A 283 22.44 8.02 14.28
CA SER A 283 23.35 9.15 14.49
C SER A 283 22.62 10.50 14.40
N SER A 284 21.66 10.65 13.48
CA SER A 284 20.88 11.87 13.33
C SER A 284 19.87 12.12 14.46
N GLN A 285 19.47 11.10 15.21
CA GLN A 285 18.61 11.21 16.39
C GLN A 285 19.37 11.53 17.67
N LEU A 286 20.68 11.26 17.72
CA LEU A 286 21.54 11.59 18.86
C LEU A 286 22.06 13.04 18.85
N GLU A 287 21.93 13.74 17.71
CA GLU A 287 22.33 15.15 17.54
C GLU A 287 21.16 16.16 17.69
N LYS A 288 19.96 15.70 17.99
CA LYS A 288 18.78 16.52 18.33
C LYS A 288 18.39 16.37 19.78
#